data_945fcebfffa4351f26bc548a6c632375
#
_entry.id   945fcebfffa4351f26bc548a6c632375
#
_cell.length_a   1.000
_cell.length_b   1.000
_cell.length_c   1.000
_cell.angle_alpha   90.00
_cell.angle_beta   90.00
_cell.angle_gamma   90.00
#
_symmetry.space_group_name_H-M   'P 1'
#
loop_
_entity.id
_entity.type
_entity.pdbx_description
1 polymer ?
#
loop_
_entity_poly.entity_id
_entity_poly.type
_entity_poly.pdbx_seq_one_letter_code
_entity_poly.pdbx_strand_id
1 'polypeptide(L)'
;MAEGPWYCTCQRAGPLVKECRAIRPRLARTDSREDRRDKNEIIRSPHSAVCRSQADRLELRLALFGFEGTHYTLTYDSVHLPRTFREAMATKRAFMARARRFNEGKPFDWIACVEGLHGDHRYHIHLVLRYSDFPPAVVRHLWRAGEVDDEPVLMPTGGYRRLAEYLTKERTDGIIIPIGRRPWNCSRSLSQQLPPPERWRDESGIIDIPDDVLWARRGERSNSFGAYAYAS
;
A
#
# COMPACT_ATOMS: atom_id res chain seq x y z
N MET A 1 -1.13 35.88 -5.70
CA MET A 1 -0.69 34.76 -4.83
C MET A 1 -1.88 34.38 -3.97
N ALA A 2 -2.27 33.13 -3.91
CA ALA A 2 -3.42 32.69 -3.14
C ALA A 2 -3.07 32.71 -1.64
N GLU A 3 -3.44 33.79 -0.98
CA GLU A 3 -3.36 33.93 0.47
C GLU A 3 -4.55 33.21 1.12
N GLY A 4 -4.35 32.01 1.55
CA GLY A 4 -5.34 31.26 2.34
C GLY A 4 -4.61 30.27 3.26
N PRO A 5 -5.21 29.90 4.41
CA PRO A 5 -4.57 28.97 5.30
C PRO A 5 -4.35 27.61 4.64
N TRP A 6 -3.16 27.05 4.85
CA TRP A 6 -2.83 25.71 4.42
C TRP A 6 -3.59 24.66 5.23
N TYR A 7 -4.15 23.69 4.55
CA TYR A 7 -4.74 22.51 5.19
C TYR A 7 -3.63 21.44 5.29
N CYS A 8 -3.26 21.13 6.49
CA CYS A 8 -2.18 20.23 6.81
C CYS A 8 -2.72 18.88 7.28
N THR A 9 -2.08 17.83 6.86
CA THR A 9 -2.35 16.48 7.35
C THR A 9 -1.01 15.80 7.64
N CYS A 10 -0.92 15.09 8.78
CA CYS A 10 0.20 14.24 9.11
C CYS A 10 -0.33 12.85 9.48
N GLN A 11 0.33 11.82 9.01
CA GLN A 11 0.03 10.45 9.38
C GLN A 11 1.32 9.68 9.64
N ARG A 12 1.38 9.04 10.80
CA ARG A 12 2.52 8.23 11.25
C ARG A 12 2.19 6.75 11.14
N ALA A 13 3.15 5.97 10.66
CA ALA A 13 3.02 4.53 10.55
C ALA A 13 4.40 3.88 10.76
N GLY A 14 4.64 3.27 11.94
CA GLY A 14 5.97 2.83 12.31
C GLY A 14 6.98 3.97 12.17
N PRO A 15 8.13 3.75 11.51
CA PRO A 15 9.13 4.80 11.30
C PRO A 15 8.74 5.83 10.22
N LEU A 16 7.67 5.62 9.47
CA LEU A 16 7.25 6.52 8.38
C LEU A 16 6.37 7.65 8.89
N VAL A 17 6.72 8.87 8.54
CA VAL A 17 5.88 10.06 8.70
C VAL A 17 5.50 10.59 7.31
N LYS A 18 4.22 10.80 7.08
CA LYS A 18 3.69 11.43 5.87
C LYS A 18 2.99 12.72 6.20
N GLU A 19 3.55 13.81 5.74
CA GLU A 19 2.91 15.12 5.81
C GLU A 19 2.43 15.57 4.43
N CYS A 20 1.30 16.27 4.42
CA CYS A 20 0.78 16.90 3.23
C CYS A 20 0.21 18.28 3.59
N ARG A 21 0.59 19.28 2.83
CA ARG A 21 0.03 20.62 2.90
C ARG A 21 -0.67 20.96 1.59
N ALA A 22 -1.87 21.46 1.66
CA ALA A 22 -2.68 21.77 0.50
C ALA A 22 -3.45 23.09 0.69
N ILE A 23 -3.48 23.89 -0.35
CA ILE A 23 -4.44 25.00 -0.42
C ILE A 23 -5.71 24.42 -1.01
N ARG A 24 -6.82 24.46 -0.26
CA ARG A 24 -8.12 24.16 -0.85
C ARG A 24 -8.58 25.38 -1.64
N PRO A 25 -8.80 25.28 -2.95
CA PRO A 25 -9.50 26.32 -3.65
C PRO A 25 -10.86 26.53 -2.93
N ARG A 26 -11.23 27.78 -2.67
CA ARG A 26 -12.60 28.10 -2.29
C ARG A 26 -13.50 27.59 -3.41
N LEU A 27 -14.10 26.43 -3.21
CA LEU A 27 -15.23 26.03 -4.03
C LEU A 27 -16.30 27.11 -3.79
N ALA A 28 -16.62 27.88 -4.81
CA ALA A 28 -17.79 28.71 -4.80
C ALA A 28 -18.95 27.80 -4.37
N ARG A 29 -19.70 28.21 -3.32
CA ARG A 29 -20.91 27.50 -2.91
C ARG A 29 -21.89 27.59 -4.08
N THR A 30 -21.85 26.63 -4.97
CA THR A 30 -22.94 26.41 -5.92
C THR A 30 -24.03 25.68 -5.14
N ASP A 31 -25.00 26.46 -4.69
CA ASP A 31 -26.16 26.00 -3.93
C ASP A 31 -27.24 25.43 -4.88
N SER A 32 -26.95 24.42 -5.68
CA SER A 32 -28.03 23.71 -6.34
C SER A 32 -27.90 22.19 -6.13
N ARG A 33 -29.00 21.62 -5.64
CA ARG A 33 -29.17 20.15 -5.53
C ARG A 33 -29.13 19.46 -6.90
N GLU A 34 -29.35 20.18 -7.99
CA GLU A 34 -29.31 19.68 -9.36
C GLU A 34 -27.88 19.43 -9.83
N ASP A 35 -26.91 20.29 -9.53
CA ASP A 35 -25.47 20.10 -9.81
C ASP A 35 -24.85 18.88 -9.12
N ARG A 36 -25.51 18.32 -8.10
CA ARG A 36 -25.03 17.08 -7.44
C ARG A 36 -25.41 15.82 -8.20
N ARG A 37 -26.41 15.84 -9.06
CA ARG A 37 -26.82 14.68 -9.87
C ARG A 37 -25.92 14.51 -11.09
N ASP A 38 -25.50 15.58 -11.73
CA ASP A 38 -24.56 15.53 -12.87
C ASP A 38 -23.12 15.25 -12.42
N LYS A 39 -22.76 15.56 -11.17
CA LYS A 39 -21.46 15.15 -10.57
C LYS A 39 -21.39 13.67 -10.19
N ASN A 40 -22.48 12.94 -10.26
CA ASN A 40 -22.51 11.47 -10.24
C ASN A 40 -22.20 10.84 -11.60
N GLU A 41 -22.10 11.62 -12.66
CA GLU A 41 -21.25 11.26 -13.77
C GLU A 41 -19.81 11.25 -13.23
N ILE A 42 -19.46 10.11 -12.71
CA ILE A 42 -18.19 9.76 -12.13
C ILE A 42 -17.14 10.27 -13.10
N ILE A 43 -16.54 11.42 -12.79
CA ILE A 43 -15.20 11.72 -13.27
C ILE A 43 -14.38 10.58 -12.67
N ARG A 44 -14.29 9.48 -13.41
CA ARG A 44 -13.44 8.34 -13.07
C ARG A 44 -12.07 8.94 -12.93
N SER A 45 -11.65 9.11 -11.68
CA SER A 45 -10.32 9.64 -11.38
C SER A 45 -9.36 8.94 -12.31
N PRO A 46 -8.50 9.66 -13.05
CA PRO A 46 -7.60 9.03 -14.00
C PRO A 46 -6.99 7.80 -13.35
N HIS A 47 -6.91 6.70 -14.07
CA HIS A 47 -6.40 5.42 -13.56
C HIS A 47 -5.14 5.60 -12.68
N SER A 48 -4.25 6.50 -13.09
CA SER A 48 -3.06 6.93 -12.36
C SER A 48 -3.33 7.51 -10.95
N ALA A 49 -4.47 8.20 -10.74
CA ALA A 49 -4.81 8.76 -9.42
C ALA A 49 -5.29 7.68 -8.45
N VAL A 50 -6.02 6.69 -8.95
CA VAL A 50 -6.46 5.53 -8.15
C VAL A 50 -5.26 4.69 -7.74
N CYS A 51 -4.31 4.45 -8.64
CA CYS A 51 -3.08 3.71 -8.35
C CYS A 51 -2.22 4.42 -7.32
N ARG A 52 -2.02 5.73 -7.47
CA ARG A 52 -1.31 6.54 -6.46
C ARG A 52 -1.97 6.45 -5.09
N SER A 53 -3.30 6.57 -5.02
CA SER A 53 -4.04 6.43 -3.75
C SER A 53 -3.89 5.04 -3.12
N GLN A 54 -3.84 3.98 -3.93
CA GLN A 54 -3.61 2.62 -3.43
C GLN A 54 -2.17 2.44 -2.94
N ALA A 55 -1.17 2.96 -3.68
CA ALA A 55 0.22 2.93 -3.26
C ALA A 55 0.44 3.75 -1.97
N ASP A 56 -0.21 4.92 -1.85
CA ASP A 56 -0.15 5.73 -0.63
C ASP A 56 -0.68 4.99 0.61
N ARG A 57 -1.79 4.27 0.44
CA ARG A 57 -2.39 3.48 1.52
C ARG A 57 -1.57 2.24 1.86
N LEU A 58 -0.97 1.62 0.85
CA LEU A 58 -0.13 0.45 1.04
C LEU A 58 1.19 0.82 1.72
N GLU A 59 1.82 1.91 1.30
CA GLU A 59 3.06 2.43 1.88
C GLU A 59 2.95 2.61 3.40
N LEU A 60 1.88 3.24 3.89
CA LEU A 60 1.62 3.38 5.32
C LEU A 60 1.49 2.02 6.04
N ARG A 61 0.89 1.03 5.40
CA ARG A 61 0.75 -0.31 6.00
C ARG A 61 2.04 -1.10 5.98
N LEU A 62 2.84 -0.95 4.93
CA LEU A 62 4.18 -1.54 4.88
C LEU A 62 5.06 -0.98 5.99
N ALA A 63 4.98 0.31 6.25
CA ALA A 63 5.74 0.97 7.30
C ALA A 63 5.39 0.49 8.72
N LEU A 64 4.20 -0.05 8.96
CA LEU A 64 3.84 -0.65 10.24
C LEU A 64 4.65 -1.92 10.58
N PHE A 65 5.27 -2.55 9.58
CA PHE A 65 6.22 -3.64 9.83
C PHE A 65 7.58 -3.16 10.32
N GLY A 66 7.88 -1.86 10.15
CA GLY A 66 9.16 -1.29 10.54
C GLY A 66 10.32 -1.98 9.82
N PHE A 67 11.39 -2.21 10.55
CA PHE A 67 12.60 -2.89 10.05
C PHE A 67 12.49 -4.43 10.03
N GLU A 68 11.44 -4.98 10.66
CA GLU A 68 11.22 -6.43 10.72
C GLU A 68 10.38 -6.97 9.58
N GLY A 69 9.89 -6.09 8.70
CA GLY A 69 9.10 -6.49 7.55
C GLY A 69 9.93 -7.23 6.51
N THR A 70 9.49 -8.41 6.13
CA THR A 70 10.06 -9.18 5.02
C THR A 70 9.02 -9.38 3.94
N HIS A 71 9.38 -9.04 2.72
CA HIS A 71 8.60 -9.29 1.52
C HIS A 71 9.00 -10.63 0.93
N TYR A 72 8.03 -11.50 0.74
CA TYR A 72 8.17 -12.82 0.12
C TYR A 72 7.50 -12.83 -1.24
N THR A 73 8.18 -13.36 -2.24
CA THR A 73 7.60 -13.71 -3.53
C THR A 73 7.44 -15.22 -3.60
N LEU A 74 6.19 -15.69 -3.56
CA LEU A 74 5.84 -17.10 -3.62
C LEU A 74 5.51 -17.45 -5.07
N THR A 75 6.41 -18.17 -5.74
CA THR A 75 6.25 -18.62 -7.12
C THR A 75 5.74 -20.05 -7.16
N TYR A 76 5.14 -20.44 -8.29
CA TYR A 76 4.63 -21.79 -8.49
C TYR A 76 5.58 -22.59 -9.39
N ASP A 77 5.78 -23.84 -9.06
CA ASP A 77 6.37 -24.80 -9.99
C ASP A 77 5.36 -25.17 -11.11
N SER A 78 5.81 -25.95 -12.08
CA SER A 78 4.99 -26.32 -13.24
C SER A 78 3.78 -27.20 -12.87
N VAL A 79 3.88 -27.95 -11.79
CA VAL A 79 2.80 -28.88 -11.34
C VAL A 79 1.69 -28.12 -10.63
N HIS A 80 2.05 -27.10 -9.87
CA HIS A 80 1.13 -26.33 -9.02
C HIS A 80 0.67 -25.02 -9.65
N LEU A 81 1.11 -24.69 -10.88
CA LEU A 81 0.79 -23.43 -11.54
C LEU A 81 -0.72 -23.26 -11.72
N PRO A 82 -1.36 -22.26 -11.08
CA PRO A 82 -2.79 -22.05 -11.20
C PRO A 82 -3.15 -21.56 -12.60
N ARG A 83 -4.24 -22.08 -13.13
CA ARG A 83 -4.80 -21.68 -14.44
C ARG A 83 -5.69 -20.45 -14.32
N THR A 84 -6.18 -20.17 -13.13
CA THR A 84 -7.13 -19.09 -12.88
C THR A 84 -6.76 -18.31 -11.61
N PHE A 85 -7.18 -17.05 -11.58
CA PHE A 85 -7.06 -16.24 -10.37
C PHE A 85 -7.75 -16.86 -9.13
N ARG A 86 -8.86 -17.59 -9.36
CA ARG A 86 -9.58 -18.31 -8.29
C ARG A 86 -8.72 -19.40 -7.65
N GLU A 87 -7.97 -20.13 -8.47
CA GLU A 87 -7.05 -21.17 -8.00
C GLU A 87 -5.88 -20.56 -7.24
N ALA A 88 -5.27 -19.47 -7.76
CA ALA A 88 -4.22 -18.75 -7.05
C ALA A 88 -4.70 -18.25 -5.69
N MET A 89 -5.91 -17.70 -5.62
CA MET A 89 -6.54 -17.28 -4.36
C MET A 89 -6.84 -18.46 -3.42
N ALA A 90 -7.13 -19.65 -3.94
CA ALA A 90 -7.33 -20.87 -3.13
C ALA A 90 -5.99 -21.31 -2.50
N THR A 91 -4.92 -21.31 -3.28
CA THR A 91 -3.57 -21.65 -2.80
C THR A 91 -3.09 -20.63 -1.74
N LYS A 92 -3.33 -19.34 -1.97
CA LYS A 92 -3.08 -18.31 -0.96
C LYS A 92 -3.82 -18.59 0.35
N ARG A 93 -5.12 -18.92 0.28
CA ARG A 93 -5.90 -19.26 1.48
C ARG A 93 -5.35 -20.49 2.22
N ALA A 94 -4.94 -21.51 1.46
CA ALA A 94 -4.34 -22.71 2.02
C ALA A 94 -3.01 -22.41 2.73
N PHE A 95 -2.15 -21.58 2.14
CA PHE A 95 -0.94 -21.08 2.79
C PHE A 95 -1.26 -20.35 4.09
N MET A 96 -2.18 -19.38 4.06
CA MET A 96 -2.58 -18.62 5.25
C MET A 96 -3.18 -19.50 6.35
N ALA A 97 -3.86 -20.59 6.00
CA ALA A 97 -4.36 -21.56 6.97
C ALA A 97 -3.21 -22.36 7.61
N ARG A 98 -2.17 -22.73 6.85
CA ARG A 98 -0.96 -23.36 7.38
C ARG A 98 -0.19 -22.41 8.31
N ALA A 99 -0.01 -21.16 7.89
CA ALA A 99 0.65 -20.12 8.69
C ALA A 99 -0.08 -19.90 10.03
N ARG A 100 -1.40 -19.84 10.05
CA ARG A 100 -2.17 -19.73 11.30
C ARG A 100 -1.96 -20.95 12.22
N ARG A 101 -1.95 -22.16 11.66
CA ARG A 101 -1.68 -23.36 12.47
C ARG A 101 -0.27 -23.37 13.03
N PHE A 102 0.72 -22.97 12.23
CA PHE A 102 2.11 -22.82 12.66
C PHE A 102 2.23 -21.82 13.80
N ASN A 103 1.51 -20.70 13.72
CA ASN A 103 1.48 -19.65 14.76
C ASN A 103 0.50 -19.98 15.91
N GLU A 104 0.16 -21.26 16.12
CA GLU A 104 -0.69 -21.74 17.21
C GLU A 104 -2.07 -21.05 17.26
N GLY A 105 -2.58 -20.58 16.14
CA GLY A 105 -3.82 -19.83 16.05
C GLY A 105 -3.74 -18.36 16.50
N LYS A 106 -2.58 -17.90 16.99
CA LYS A 106 -2.37 -16.50 17.36
C LYS A 106 -2.51 -15.59 16.12
N PRO A 107 -3.11 -14.41 16.25
CA PRO A 107 -3.16 -13.45 15.16
C PRO A 107 -1.75 -12.98 14.79
N PHE A 108 -1.51 -12.74 13.52
CA PHE A 108 -0.28 -12.15 13.02
C PHE A 108 -0.57 -11.15 11.91
N ASP A 109 0.34 -10.21 11.75
CA ASP A 109 0.23 -9.18 10.74
C ASP A 109 0.71 -9.69 9.39
N TRP A 110 -0.04 -9.35 8.34
CA TRP A 110 0.32 -9.69 6.98
C TRP A 110 -0.28 -8.71 5.96
N ILE A 111 0.41 -8.57 4.83
CA ILE A 111 -0.10 -7.98 3.59
C ILE A 111 0.07 -9.03 2.51
N ALA A 112 -0.91 -9.16 1.61
CA ALA A 112 -0.80 -10.07 0.47
C ALA A 112 -1.38 -9.46 -0.80
N CYS A 113 -0.70 -9.71 -1.93
CA CYS A 113 -1.11 -9.39 -3.29
C CYS A 113 -1.00 -10.66 -4.14
N VAL A 114 -1.96 -10.92 -5.02
CA VAL A 114 -1.86 -11.98 -6.04
C VAL A 114 -1.66 -11.27 -7.37
N GLU A 115 -0.52 -11.48 -7.99
CA GLU A 115 -0.13 -10.97 -9.30
C GLU A 115 -0.17 -12.11 -10.32
N GLY A 116 -0.34 -11.81 -11.60
CA GLY A 116 -0.35 -12.81 -12.68
C GLY A 116 -1.32 -12.50 -13.80
N LEU A 117 -1.79 -11.25 -13.86
CA LEU A 117 -2.63 -10.77 -14.96
C LEU A 117 -1.81 -10.18 -16.10
N HIS A 118 -0.48 -10.05 -15.91
CA HIS A 118 0.46 -9.45 -16.86
C HIS A 118 1.51 -10.42 -17.38
N GLY A 119 2.14 -10.05 -18.48
CA GLY A 119 3.30 -10.70 -19.05
C GLY A 119 3.01 -12.13 -19.46
N ASP A 120 3.71 -13.07 -18.88
CA ASP A 120 3.58 -14.50 -19.14
C ASP A 120 2.34 -15.15 -18.50
N HIS A 121 1.49 -14.34 -17.85
CA HIS A 121 0.29 -14.78 -17.11
C HIS A 121 0.56 -15.82 -16.01
N ARG A 122 1.80 -15.91 -15.53
CA ARG A 122 2.14 -16.79 -14.41
C ARG A 122 1.79 -16.12 -13.10
N TYR A 123 0.87 -16.73 -12.38
CA TYR A 123 0.50 -16.24 -11.05
C TYR A 123 1.65 -16.40 -10.06
N HIS A 124 1.79 -15.41 -9.18
CA HIS A 124 2.60 -15.48 -7.98
C HIS A 124 1.95 -14.67 -6.86
N ILE A 125 2.41 -14.90 -5.66
CA ILE A 125 1.85 -14.26 -4.48
C ILE A 125 2.94 -13.45 -3.82
N HIS A 126 2.72 -12.15 -3.71
CA HIS A 126 3.51 -11.29 -2.85
C HIS A 126 2.92 -11.29 -1.45
N LEU A 127 3.76 -11.54 -0.46
CA LEU A 127 3.36 -11.64 0.93
C LEU A 127 4.34 -10.85 1.79
N VAL A 128 3.84 -10.03 2.71
CA VAL A 128 4.67 -9.32 3.70
C VAL A 128 4.32 -9.86 5.07
N LEU A 129 5.34 -10.25 5.81
CA LEU A 129 5.27 -10.81 7.17
C LEU A 129 6.35 -10.19 8.04
N ARG A 130 6.22 -10.31 9.38
CA ARG A 130 7.33 -10.00 10.30
C ARG A 130 8.34 -11.14 10.27
N TYR A 131 9.61 -10.78 10.18
CA TYR A 131 10.72 -11.75 10.21
C TYR A 131 10.73 -12.56 11.50
N SER A 132 10.44 -11.93 12.64
CA SER A 132 10.38 -12.58 13.94
C SER A 132 9.34 -13.70 14.02
N ASP A 133 8.18 -13.52 13.37
CA ASP A 133 7.09 -14.51 13.38
C ASP A 133 7.28 -15.59 12.30
N PHE A 134 7.76 -15.18 11.13
CA PHE A 134 7.88 -16.02 9.94
C PHE A 134 9.21 -15.77 9.22
N PRO A 135 10.33 -16.29 9.74
CA PRO A 135 11.61 -16.22 9.04
C PRO A 135 11.57 -17.01 7.73
N PRO A 136 12.45 -16.73 6.74
CA PRO A 136 12.42 -17.35 5.42
C PRO A 136 12.35 -18.88 5.42
N ALA A 137 13.05 -19.53 6.31
CA ALA A 137 13.01 -20.98 6.43
C ALA A 137 11.61 -21.52 6.75
N VAL A 138 10.85 -20.81 7.60
CA VAL A 138 9.48 -21.16 7.95
C VAL A 138 8.55 -20.94 6.75
N VAL A 139 8.70 -19.82 6.05
CA VAL A 139 7.86 -19.53 4.88
C VAL A 139 8.10 -20.58 3.79
N ARG A 140 9.36 -20.94 3.51
CA ARG A 140 9.72 -22.03 2.56
C ARG A 140 9.11 -23.37 2.98
N HIS A 141 9.14 -23.71 4.26
CA HIS A 141 8.51 -24.95 4.77
C HIS A 141 6.98 -24.94 4.59
N LEU A 142 6.35 -23.79 4.79
CA LEU A 142 4.89 -23.64 4.66
C LEU A 142 4.43 -23.52 3.20
N TRP A 143 5.27 -23.01 2.29
CA TRP A 143 4.99 -22.94 0.87
C TRP A 143 5.33 -24.26 0.19
N ARG A 144 4.31 -24.94 -0.31
CA ARG A 144 4.47 -26.29 -0.87
C ARG A 144 4.19 -26.34 -2.38
N ALA A 145 4.18 -25.20 -3.04
CA ALA A 145 3.74 -25.12 -4.43
C ALA A 145 4.82 -24.54 -5.37
N GLY A 146 6.06 -24.42 -4.91
CA GLY A 146 7.19 -23.88 -5.68
C GLY A 146 8.22 -23.21 -4.81
N GLU A 147 8.80 -22.13 -5.29
CA GLU A 147 9.93 -21.43 -4.67
C GLU A 147 9.51 -20.19 -3.89
N VAL A 148 10.39 -19.71 -3.01
CA VAL A 148 10.22 -18.56 -2.17
C VAL A 148 11.46 -17.69 -2.23
N ASP A 149 11.31 -16.48 -2.77
CA ASP A 149 12.30 -15.40 -2.67
C ASP A 149 11.92 -14.47 -1.53
N ASP A 150 12.91 -13.85 -0.89
CA ASP A 150 12.71 -12.95 0.23
C ASP A 150 13.62 -11.71 0.16
N GLU A 151 13.07 -10.56 0.54
CA GLU A 151 13.79 -9.29 0.62
C GLU A 151 13.22 -8.41 1.75
N PRO A 152 14.00 -7.49 2.33
CA PRO A 152 13.48 -6.56 3.33
C PRO A 152 12.44 -5.62 2.72
N VAL A 153 11.41 -5.27 3.51
CA VAL A 153 10.37 -4.33 3.09
C VAL A 153 10.91 -2.91 2.95
N LEU A 154 11.80 -2.50 3.87
CA LEU A 154 12.46 -1.21 3.82
C LEU A 154 13.68 -1.28 2.90
N MET A 155 13.53 -0.70 1.73
CA MET A 155 14.63 -0.64 0.75
C MET A 155 15.56 0.54 1.05
N PRO A 156 16.88 0.39 0.86
CA PRO A 156 17.85 1.48 1.07
C PRO A 156 17.55 2.73 0.24
N THR A 157 16.97 2.55 -0.95
CA THR A 157 16.55 3.64 -1.84
C THR A 157 15.04 3.60 -2.04
N GLY A 158 14.36 4.72 -1.72
CA GLY A 158 12.92 4.88 -1.92
C GLY A 158 12.03 4.28 -0.83
N GLY A 159 12.61 3.75 0.26
CA GLY A 159 11.88 3.28 1.44
C GLY A 159 10.75 2.31 1.11
N TYR A 160 9.64 2.42 1.83
CA TYR A 160 8.44 1.60 1.62
C TYR A 160 7.69 1.90 0.31
N ARG A 161 7.91 3.07 -0.28
CA ARG A 161 7.21 3.51 -1.48
C ARG A 161 7.47 2.64 -2.69
N ARG A 162 8.72 2.23 -2.88
CA ARG A 162 9.11 1.39 -4.02
C ARG A 162 8.33 0.07 -4.05
N LEU A 163 8.23 -0.60 -2.90
CA LEU A 163 7.46 -1.83 -2.79
C LEU A 163 5.96 -1.57 -2.95
N ALA A 164 5.44 -0.46 -2.37
CA ALA A 164 4.03 -0.11 -2.52
C ALA A 164 3.64 0.13 -3.99
N GLU A 165 4.47 0.82 -4.76
CA GLU A 165 4.26 1.03 -6.20
C GLU A 165 4.36 -0.28 -6.98
N TYR A 166 5.36 -1.10 -6.67
CA TYR A 166 5.52 -2.40 -7.28
C TYR A 166 4.28 -3.30 -7.08
N LEU A 167 3.79 -3.42 -5.86
CA LEU A 167 2.63 -4.25 -5.54
C LEU A 167 1.28 -3.69 -6.05
N THR A 168 1.27 -2.46 -6.54
CA THR A 168 0.07 -1.83 -7.12
C THR A 168 0.18 -1.60 -8.62
N LYS A 169 1.28 -2.01 -9.25
CA LYS A 169 1.60 -1.75 -10.68
C LYS A 169 0.56 -2.33 -11.64
N GLU A 170 -0.05 -3.46 -11.34
CA GLU A 170 -1.02 -4.11 -12.22
C GLU A 170 -2.22 -3.24 -12.60
N ARG A 171 -2.43 -2.12 -11.86
CA ARG A 171 -3.43 -1.13 -12.22
C ARG A 171 -2.92 -0.09 -13.22
N THR A 172 -1.60 0.04 -13.40
CA THR A 172 -1.01 1.06 -14.29
C THR A 172 -1.01 0.64 -15.75
N ASP A 173 -1.01 -0.65 -16.04
CA ASP A 173 -0.83 -1.18 -17.40
C ASP A 173 -2.15 -1.51 -18.11
N GLY A 174 -3.25 -0.88 -17.71
CA GLY A 174 -4.54 -0.98 -18.41
C GLY A 174 -5.38 -2.20 -18.04
N ILE A 175 -4.93 -3.03 -17.11
CA ILE A 175 -5.73 -4.16 -16.63
C ILE A 175 -6.81 -3.67 -15.68
N ILE A 176 -8.03 -3.99 -16.04
CA ILE A 176 -9.20 -3.72 -15.23
C ILE A 176 -9.27 -4.77 -14.13
N ILE A 177 -8.79 -4.43 -12.93
CA ILE A 177 -9.14 -5.24 -11.76
C ILE A 177 -10.67 -5.18 -11.64
N PRO A 178 -11.36 -6.32 -11.64
CA PRO A 178 -12.81 -6.35 -11.55
C PRO A 178 -13.33 -5.48 -10.42
N ILE A 179 -14.44 -4.77 -10.67
CA ILE A 179 -15.08 -3.89 -9.69
C ILE A 179 -15.29 -4.68 -8.37
N GLY A 180 -14.85 -4.07 -7.25
CA GLY A 180 -14.90 -4.70 -5.94
C GLY A 180 -13.67 -5.53 -5.54
N ARG A 181 -12.71 -5.79 -6.43
CA ARG A 181 -11.42 -6.42 -6.07
C ARG A 181 -10.40 -5.37 -5.68
N ARG A 182 -9.71 -5.61 -4.58
CA ARG A 182 -8.56 -4.83 -4.15
C ARG A 182 -7.29 -5.47 -4.70
N PRO A 183 -6.29 -4.69 -5.13
CA PRO A 183 -5.03 -5.23 -5.65
C PRO A 183 -4.27 -5.98 -4.54
N TRP A 184 -4.45 -5.54 -3.31
CA TRP A 184 -3.84 -6.13 -2.11
C TRP A 184 -4.85 -6.19 -0.97
N ASN A 185 -4.56 -7.02 0.00
CA ASN A 185 -5.29 -7.11 1.26
C ASN A 185 -4.34 -7.32 2.42
N CYS A 186 -4.80 -7.07 3.64
CA CYS A 186 -4.00 -7.22 4.85
C CYS A 186 -4.83 -7.80 6.00
N SER A 187 -4.15 -8.17 7.07
CA SER A 187 -4.79 -8.58 8.32
C SER A 187 -5.61 -7.43 8.91
N ARG A 188 -6.64 -7.80 9.67
CA ARG A 188 -7.44 -6.83 10.40
C ARG A 188 -6.62 -6.15 11.50
N SER A 189 -5.78 -6.92 12.20
CA SER A 189 -4.87 -6.42 13.24
C SER A 189 -3.97 -5.31 12.69
N LEU A 190 -3.31 -5.52 11.55
CA LEU A 190 -2.48 -4.51 10.91
C LEU A 190 -3.27 -3.25 10.52
N SER A 191 -4.48 -3.43 9.99
CA SER A 191 -5.34 -2.28 9.62
C SER A 191 -5.72 -1.42 10.81
N GLN A 192 -5.88 -2.02 11.98
CA GLN A 192 -6.26 -1.34 13.23
C GLN A 192 -5.09 -0.58 13.88
N GLN A 193 -3.83 -0.93 13.54
CA GLN A 193 -2.65 -0.24 14.05
C GLN A 193 -2.42 1.12 13.39
N LEU A 194 -3.01 1.38 12.23
CA LEU A 194 -2.82 2.64 11.54
C LEU A 194 -3.68 3.75 12.20
N PRO A 195 -3.05 4.75 12.82
CA PRO A 195 -3.79 5.84 13.44
C PRO A 195 -4.46 6.72 12.37
N PRO A 196 -5.55 7.40 12.72
CA PRO A 196 -6.13 8.40 11.83
C PRO A 196 -5.11 9.54 11.58
N PRO A 197 -5.18 10.20 10.42
CA PRO A 197 -4.33 11.36 10.16
C PRO A 197 -4.69 12.51 11.07
N GLU A 198 -3.68 13.15 11.66
CA GLU A 198 -3.79 14.45 12.30
C GLU A 198 -4.10 15.52 11.25
N ARG A 199 -4.87 16.53 11.61
CA ARG A 199 -5.28 17.61 10.70
C ARG A 199 -5.27 18.94 11.42
N TRP A 200 -4.64 19.94 10.80
CA TRP A 200 -4.61 21.32 11.31
C TRP A 200 -4.61 22.33 10.18
N ARG A 201 -4.63 23.59 10.52
CA ARG A 201 -4.45 24.71 9.61
C ARG A 201 -3.16 25.42 9.97
N ASP A 202 -2.42 25.84 8.97
CA ASP A 202 -1.17 26.54 9.13
C ASP A 202 -1.12 27.75 8.18
N GLU A 203 -0.40 28.78 8.55
CA GLU A 203 -0.13 29.93 7.69
C GLU A 203 1.07 29.67 6.76
N SER A 204 1.92 28.72 7.13
CA SER A 204 3.11 28.32 6.37
C SER A 204 2.86 27.06 5.54
N GLY A 205 3.26 27.11 4.27
CA GLY A 205 3.34 25.93 3.38
C GLY A 205 4.62 25.10 3.58
N ILE A 206 5.51 25.48 4.51
CA ILE A 206 6.79 24.82 4.70
C ILE A 206 6.62 23.59 5.56
N ILE A 207 7.22 22.48 5.15
CA ILE A 207 7.32 21.26 5.94
C ILE A 207 8.79 21.11 6.35
N ASP A 208 9.02 21.10 7.65
CA ASP A 208 10.34 20.84 8.23
C ASP A 208 10.57 19.33 8.32
N ILE A 209 11.64 18.88 7.72
CA ILE A 209 12.07 17.48 7.80
C ILE A 209 13.23 17.45 8.79
N PRO A 210 13.17 16.60 9.84
CA PRO A 210 14.28 16.43 10.78
C PRO A 210 15.58 16.03 10.06
N ASP A 211 16.72 16.49 10.58
CA ASP A 211 18.03 16.24 9.96
C ASP A 211 18.51 14.79 10.15
N ASP A 212 17.95 14.08 11.14
CA ASP A 212 18.32 12.71 11.54
C ASP A 212 17.50 11.61 10.87
N VAL A 213 16.73 11.94 9.83
CA VAL A 213 15.94 10.94 9.11
C VAL A 213 16.80 10.03 8.24
N LEU A 214 16.45 8.75 8.17
CA LEU A 214 17.15 7.77 7.33
C LEU A 214 16.99 8.10 5.83
N TRP A 215 15.83 8.59 5.43
CA TRP A 215 15.53 9.05 4.08
C TRP A 215 14.34 9.99 4.09
N ALA A 216 14.27 10.84 3.08
CA ALA A 216 13.14 11.71 2.86
C ALA A 216 12.77 11.75 1.38
N ARG A 217 11.46 11.83 1.11
CA ARG A 217 10.93 12.01 -0.22
C ARG A 217 10.01 13.21 -0.26
N ARG A 218 10.28 14.12 -1.15
CA ARG A 218 9.41 15.25 -1.48
C ARG A 218 8.58 14.93 -2.72
N GLY A 219 7.34 15.37 -2.74
CA GLY A 219 6.47 15.20 -3.90
C GLY A 219 5.47 16.34 -4.01
N GLU A 220 5.24 16.80 -5.23
CA GLU A 220 4.18 17.75 -5.54
C GLU A 220 3.02 17.03 -6.19
N ARG A 221 1.80 17.46 -5.88
CA ARG A 221 0.57 17.01 -6.53
C ARG A 221 -0.16 18.23 -7.09
N SER A 222 -0.91 18.04 -8.15
CA SER A 222 -1.62 19.11 -8.87
C SER A 222 -2.50 20.02 -8.01
N ASN A 223 -2.88 19.59 -6.80
CA ASN A 223 -3.74 20.34 -5.89
C ASN A 223 -3.17 20.38 -4.45
N SER A 224 -1.92 20.01 -4.25
CA SER A 224 -1.24 20.09 -2.96
C SER A 224 0.22 20.44 -3.17
N PHE A 225 0.65 21.51 -2.50
CA PHE A 225 2.06 21.88 -2.44
C PHE A 225 2.68 21.20 -1.22
N GLY A 226 3.70 20.40 -1.46
CA GLY A 226 4.43 19.74 -0.40
C GLY A 226 3.74 18.51 0.22
N ALA A 227 3.92 17.35 -0.39
CA ALA A 227 3.71 16.08 0.29
C ALA A 227 5.07 15.48 0.63
N TYR A 228 5.29 15.14 1.89
CA TYR A 228 6.54 14.55 2.35
C TYR A 228 6.30 13.19 2.96
N ALA A 229 7.25 12.31 2.72
CA ALA A 229 7.38 11.06 3.42
C ALA A 229 8.84 10.92 3.86
N TYR A 230 9.07 10.64 5.12
CA TYR A 230 10.40 10.38 5.67
C TYR A 230 10.32 9.24 6.68
N ALA A 231 11.45 8.58 6.92
CA ALA A 231 11.59 7.54 7.92
C ALA A 231 12.70 7.94 8.89
N SER A 232 12.45 7.78 10.17
CA SER A 232 13.40 8.02 11.27
C SER A 232 13.61 6.74 12.07
#